data_fe01e882c5e8d0887e75549ef2de1fb3
#
_entry.id   fe01e882c5e8d0887e75549ef2de1fb3
#
_cell.length_a   1.000
_cell.length_b   1.000
_cell.length_c   1.000
_cell.angle_alpha   90.00
_cell.angle_beta   90.00
_cell.angle_gamma   90.00
#
_symmetry.space_group_name_H-M   'P 1'
#
loop_
_entity.id
_entity.type
_entity.pdbx_description
1 polymer ?
#
loop_
_entity_poly.entity_id
_entity_poly.type
_entity_poly.pdbx_seq_one_letter_code
_entity_poly.pdbx_strand_id
1 'polypeptide(L)'
;AIIKLLKDPTLREQMGKNAYFRTRNMIWENVALEYSKLFSKYSRDIAEVSEQKKIPRINLSHIFRLTDNFGIIQFARLSLPDISSGYTLDDNARALIVACLCYGELGRAFKTAYPDTQKGNLLRRIEIYLRFIEFVLDEESFFHNYVKSDRTIDSALSKKENFDDANGRALWALAVAAASDFLPESIRNKALSLLKKRIEKYKMLESPRAAAFYIKGLSILLKKITEIDGKDLRQVLITHCDRLVSLYRAVSSEEWQWFENYLTYCNAVLPEALILSYSQTGNNEYLDIGIKTLDFLISQTFVNGIYAPIGQDGWHHKTG
;
A
#
# COMPACT_ATOMS: atom_id res chain seq x y z
N ALA A 1 1.03 13.88 40.38
CA ALA A 1 0.83 13.57 38.94
C ALA A 1 2.12 13.79 38.14
N ILE A 2 2.74 15.01 38.16
CA ILE A 2 3.93 15.38 37.37
C ILE A 2 5.14 14.49 37.69
N ILE A 3 5.44 14.26 38.97
CA ILE A 3 6.57 13.41 39.40
C ILE A 3 6.41 11.98 38.87
N LYS A 4 5.18 11.44 38.84
CA LYS A 4 4.92 10.11 38.30
C LYS A 4 5.24 10.07 36.81
N LEU A 5 4.81 11.07 36.03
CA LEU A 5 5.09 11.16 34.59
C LEU A 5 6.58 11.37 34.29
N LEU A 6 7.31 12.10 35.16
CA LEU A 6 8.75 12.28 34.98
C LEU A 6 9.54 10.98 35.22
N LYS A 7 9.06 10.12 36.15
CA LYS A 7 9.71 8.86 36.50
C LYS A 7 9.30 7.68 35.64
N ASP A 8 8.19 7.77 34.91
CA ASP A 8 7.64 6.67 34.09
C ASP A 8 7.55 7.05 32.58
N PRO A 9 8.59 6.70 31.82
CA PRO A 9 8.62 6.98 30.38
C PRO A 9 7.49 6.31 29.61
N THR A 10 7.10 5.08 29.99
CA THR A 10 6.06 4.30 29.34
C THR A 10 4.68 4.95 29.51
N LEU A 11 4.38 5.39 30.74
CA LEU A 11 3.15 6.13 31.03
C LEU A 11 3.10 7.46 30.25
N ARG A 12 4.23 8.17 30.16
CA ARG A 12 4.33 9.41 29.36
C ARG A 12 4.03 9.18 27.90
N GLU A 13 4.61 8.13 27.31
CA GLU A 13 4.39 7.79 25.90
C GLU A 13 2.93 7.41 25.64
N GLN A 14 2.35 6.57 26.50
CA GLN A 14 0.95 6.16 26.39
C GLN A 14 0.00 7.35 26.54
N MET A 15 0.24 8.23 27.50
CA MET A 15 -0.55 9.46 27.66
C MET A 15 -0.39 10.40 26.47
N GLY A 16 0.81 10.54 25.91
CA GLY A 16 1.06 11.32 24.70
C GLY A 16 0.30 10.77 23.48
N LYS A 17 0.33 9.45 23.27
CA LYS A 17 -0.47 8.79 22.24
C LYS A 17 -1.97 9.01 22.44
N ASN A 18 -2.47 8.81 23.65
CA ASN A 18 -3.88 9.02 23.96
C ASN A 18 -4.30 10.49 23.78
N ALA A 19 -3.47 11.44 24.18
CA ALA A 19 -3.72 12.86 23.96
C ALA A 19 -3.77 13.18 22.46
N TYR A 20 -2.81 12.70 21.68
CA TYR A 20 -2.78 12.88 20.24
C TYR A 20 -4.07 12.36 19.58
N PHE A 21 -4.48 11.13 19.88
CA PHE A 21 -5.70 10.55 19.28
C PHE A 21 -6.98 11.27 19.71
N ARG A 22 -7.05 11.76 20.96
CA ARG A 22 -8.22 12.51 21.45
C ARG A 22 -8.31 13.91 20.86
N THR A 23 -7.18 14.55 20.60
CA THR A 23 -7.14 15.96 20.16
C THR A 23 -7.01 16.12 18.64
N ARG A 24 -6.71 15.05 17.89
CA ARG A 24 -6.52 15.13 16.43
C ARG A 24 -7.74 15.68 15.67
N ASN A 25 -8.93 15.57 16.24
CA ASN A 25 -10.15 16.12 15.68
C ASN A 25 -10.45 17.56 16.15
N MET A 26 -9.65 18.09 17.11
CA MET A 26 -9.78 19.46 17.62
C MET A 26 -8.96 20.44 16.78
N ILE A 27 -9.09 20.36 15.46
CA ILE A 27 -8.55 21.36 14.52
C ILE A 27 -9.59 22.44 14.28
N TRP A 28 -9.15 23.63 13.93
CA TRP A 28 -10.05 24.79 13.74
C TRP A 28 -11.17 24.54 12.75
N GLU A 29 -10.91 23.77 11.68
CA GLU A 29 -11.92 23.41 10.68
C GLU A 29 -13.06 22.60 11.30
N ASN A 30 -12.77 21.62 12.14
CA ASN A 30 -13.78 20.80 12.81
C ASN A 30 -14.53 21.61 13.87
N VAL A 31 -13.82 22.44 14.62
CA VAL A 31 -14.44 23.35 15.62
C VAL A 31 -15.39 24.32 14.91
N ALA A 32 -14.96 24.94 13.82
CA ALA A 32 -15.79 25.84 13.02
C ALA A 32 -17.03 25.14 12.46
N LEU A 33 -16.89 23.88 12.02
CA LEU A 33 -18.00 23.07 11.53
C LEU A 33 -19.04 22.79 12.64
N GLU A 34 -18.59 22.45 13.83
CA GLU A 34 -19.48 22.22 14.98
C GLU A 34 -20.20 23.50 15.41
N TYR A 35 -19.52 24.64 15.38
CA TYR A 35 -20.19 25.95 15.60
C TYR A 35 -21.19 26.25 14.49
N SER A 36 -20.88 25.99 13.21
CA SER A 36 -21.80 26.15 12.09
C SER A 36 -23.06 25.30 12.26
N LYS A 37 -22.90 24.02 12.66
CA LYS A 37 -24.04 23.13 12.97
C LYS A 37 -24.88 23.66 14.13
N LEU A 38 -24.23 24.20 15.17
CA LEU A 38 -24.93 24.80 16.29
C LEU A 38 -25.73 26.05 15.86
N PHE A 39 -25.11 26.92 15.08
CA PHE A 39 -25.78 28.16 14.60
C PHE A 39 -26.95 27.85 13.66
N SER A 40 -26.79 26.89 12.73
CA SER A 40 -27.88 26.49 11.82
C SER A 40 -29.10 25.90 12.56
N LYS A 41 -28.89 25.32 13.76
CA LYS A 41 -29.97 24.83 14.61
C LYS A 41 -30.82 25.96 15.21
N TYR A 42 -30.24 27.15 15.41
CA TYR A 42 -30.90 28.28 16.06
C TYR A 42 -31.19 29.48 15.14
N SER A 43 -30.70 29.46 13.90
CA SER A 43 -30.97 30.50 12.90
C SER A 43 -31.66 29.87 11.68
N ARG A 44 -32.85 30.46 11.31
CA ARG A 44 -33.61 30.00 10.15
C ARG A 44 -33.01 30.45 8.80
N ASP A 45 -32.05 31.37 8.81
CA ASP A 45 -31.52 32.02 7.61
C ASP A 45 -30.12 31.54 7.23
N ILE A 46 -29.54 30.59 7.97
CA ILE A 46 -28.26 30.00 7.60
C ILE A 46 -28.55 28.78 6.75
N ALA A 47 -28.21 28.85 5.46
CA ALA A 47 -28.23 27.70 4.57
C ALA A 47 -27.48 26.53 5.22
N GLU A 48 -28.09 25.33 5.22
CA GLU A 48 -27.37 24.11 5.67
C GLU A 48 -26.01 24.08 5.02
N VAL A 49 -24.97 24.19 5.83
CA VAL A 49 -23.61 23.96 5.38
C VAL A 49 -23.55 22.46 5.07
N SER A 50 -23.87 22.11 3.83
CA SER A 50 -23.67 20.75 3.34
C SER A 50 -22.20 20.41 3.60
N GLU A 51 -21.98 19.32 4.30
CA GLU A 51 -20.64 18.73 4.42
C GLU A 51 -20.18 18.30 3.02
N GLN A 52 -19.77 19.23 2.19
CA GLN A 52 -18.88 18.88 1.10
C GLN A 52 -17.59 18.48 1.76
N LYS A 53 -17.45 17.18 2.03
CA LYS A 53 -16.18 16.57 2.45
C LYS A 53 -15.19 16.88 1.33
N LYS A 54 -14.52 18.02 1.41
CA LYS A 54 -13.43 18.35 0.48
C LYS A 54 -12.34 17.32 0.73
N ILE A 55 -12.11 16.49 -0.26
CA ILE A 55 -10.96 15.56 -0.25
C ILE A 55 -9.72 16.44 -0.04
N PRO A 56 -8.93 16.20 1.02
CA PRO A 56 -7.74 17.00 1.30
C PRO A 56 -6.76 16.88 0.13
N ARG A 57 -6.02 17.95 -0.14
CA ARG A 57 -4.96 17.93 -1.14
C ARG A 57 -3.88 16.93 -0.74
N ILE A 58 -3.31 16.23 -1.72
CA ILE A 58 -2.20 15.30 -1.50
C ILE A 58 -1.03 16.05 -0.87
N ASN A 59 -0.58 15.60 0.30
CA ASN A 59 0.56 16.16 1.01
C ASN A 59 1.65 15.09 1.20
N LEU A 60 2.73 15.21 0.47
CA LEU A 60 3.86 14.27 0.49
C LEU A 60 4.97 14.68 1.48
N SER A 61 4.78 15.72 2.27
CA SER A 61 5.84 16.25 3.15
C SER A 61 6.36 15.21 4.14
N HIS A 62 5.49 14.31 4.63
CA HIS A 62 5.90 13.25 5.56
C HIS A 62 6.76 12.18 4.85
N ILE A 63 6.33 11.69 3.69
CA ILE A 63 7.13 10.76 2.88
C ILE A 63 8.50 11.38 2.55
N PHE A 64 8.52 12.65 2.19
CA PHE A 64 9.76 13.37 1.89
C PHE A 64 10.68 13.50 3.10
N ARG A 65 10.13 13.65 4.30
CA ARG A 65 10.88 13.71 5.55
C ARG A 65 11.46 12.35 5.95
N LEU A 66 10.72 11.27 5.72
CA LEU A 66 11.16 9.90 6.00
C LEU A 66 12.19 9.37 4.97
N THR A 67 12.32 10.03 3.81
CA THR A 67 13.21 9.56 2.74
C THR A 67 14.54 10.31 2.79
N ASP A 68 15.63 9.57 2.97
CA ASP A 68 16.99 10.07 2.84
C ASP A 68 17.59 9.81 1.45
N ASN A 69 18.91 9.75 1.31
CA ASN A 69 19.59 9.47 0.05
C ASN A 69 19.71 7.98 -0.30
N PHE A 70 19.22 7.09 0.58
CA PHE A 70 19.30 5.64 0.43
C PHE A 70 17.94 4.98 0.25
N GLY A 71 16.93 5.38 1.05
CA GLY A 71 15.59 4.83 1.01
C GLY A 71 14.62 5.56 1.93
N ILE A 72 13.40 5.02 2.09
CA ILE A 72 12.47 5.48 3.11
C ILE A 72 12.74 4.74 4.41
N ILE A 73 12.91 5.49 5.51
CA ILE A 73 13.12 4.98 6.86
C ILE A 73 11.83 4.32 7.35
N GLN A 74 11.94 3.15 7.98
CA GLN A 74 10.81 2.28 8.31
C GLN A 74 9.83 2.94 9.29
N PHE A 75 10.32 3.54 10.38
CA PHE A 75 9.48 4.10 11.42
C PHE A 75 9.75 5.59 11.68
N ALA A 76 8.75 6.22 12.29
CA ALA A 76 8.85 7.58 12.80
C ALA A 76 8.36 7.65 14.26
N ARG A 77 8.96 8.53 15.03
CA ARG A 77 8.42 8.95 16.34
C ARG A 77 7.66 10.25 16.11
N LEU A 78 6.33 10.18 16.14
CA LEU A 78 5.45 11.26 15.66
C LEU A 78 5.74 11.57 14.17
N SER A 79 6.37 12.70 13.88
CA SER A 79 6.73 13.12 12.53
C SER A 79 8.23 13.06 12.22
N LEU A 80 9.06 12.64 13.18
CA LEU A 80 10.51 12.58 13.02
C LEU A 80 10.95 11.16 12.67
N PRO A 81 11.81 10.96 11.64
CA PRO A 81 12.32 9.66 11.28
C PRO A 81 13.07 8.99 12.44
N ASP A 82 12.78 7.73 12.71
CA ASP A 82 13.59 6.90 13.61
C ASP A 82 14.64 6.15 12.81
N ILE A 83 15.81 6.77 12.64
CA ILE A 83 16.90 6.23 11.83
C ILE A 83 17.33 4.84 12.32
N SER A 84 17.22 4.55 13.61
CA SER A 84 17.58 3.26 14.19
C SER A 84 16.72 2.10 13.69
N SER A 85 15.53 2.39 13.15
CA SER A 85 14.63 1.37 12.59
C SER A 85 15.10 0.80 11.26
N GLY A 86 16.06 1.45 10.59
CA GLY A 86 16.54 1.02 9.27
C GLY A 86 15.50 1.18 8.17
N TYR A 87 15.56 0.27 7.19
CA TYR A 87 14.76 0.35 5.96
C TYR A 87 14.19 -1.02 5.62
N THR A 88 13.04 -1.04 4.91
CA THR A 88 12.48 -2.28 4.39
C THR A 88 12.20 -2.20 2.89
N LEU A 89 12.27 -3.34 2.21
CA LEU A 89 11.80 -3.46 0.83
C LEU A 89 10.32 -3.09 0.71
N ASP A 90 9.52 -3.56 1.66
CA ASP A 90 8.08 -3.31 1.71
C ASP A 90 7.72 -1.83 1.67
N ASP A 91 8.35 -1.03 2.53
CA ASP A 91 8.08 0.42 2.60
C ASP A 91 8.60 1.14 1.36
N ASN A 92 9.80 0.79 0.87
CA ASN A 92 10.36 1.38 -0.35
C ASN A 92 9.54 1.05 -1.59
N ALA A 93 9.00 -0.17 -1.70
CA ALA A 93 8.10 -0.56 -2.78
C ALA A 93 6.80 0.26 -2.76
N ARG A 94 6.17 0.41 -1.59
CA ARG A 94 4.97 1.25 -1.43
C ARG A 94 5.24 2.72 -1.72
N ALA A 95 6.38 3.23 -1.25
CA ALA A 95 6.80 4.60 -1.53
C ALA A 95 7.04 4.83 -3.04
N LEU A 96 7.62 3.87 -3.74
CA LEU A 96 7.79 3.92 -5.19
C LEU A 96 6.44 4.00 -5.92
N ILE A 97 5.47 3.16 -5.55
CA ILE A 97 4.12 3.19 -6.14
C ILE A 97 3.49 4.56 -5.97
N VAL A 98 3.47 5.08 -4.73
CA VAL A 98 2.88 6.40 -4.43
C VAL A 98 3.58 7.50 -5.21
N ALA A 99 4.92 7.50 -5.26
CA ALA A 99 5.68 8.50 -5.98
C ALA A 99 5.41 8.47 -7.50
N CYS A 100 5.31 7.29 -8.11
CA CYS A 100 4.97 7.13 -9.53
C CYS A 100 3.55 7.64 -9.84
N LEU A 101 2.56 7.28 -9.01
CA LEU A 101 1.18 7.73 -9.18
C LEU A 101 1.07 9.25 -9.03
N CYS A 102 1.69 9.83 -7.99
CA CYS A 102 1.70 11.27 -7.79
C CYS A 102 2.42 12.01 -8.93
N TYR A 103 3.52 11.47 -9.45
CA TYR A 103 4.21 12.05 -10.59
C TYR A 103 3.34 12.05 -11.85
N GLY A 104 2.58 10.99 -12.09
CA GLY A 104 1.61 10.89 -13.17
C GLY A 104 0.46 11.88 -13.03
N GLU A 105 -0.13 12.02 -11.84
CA GLU A 105 -1.20 12.99 -11.58
C GLU A 105 -0.73 14.44 -11.74
N LEU A 106 0.49 14.76 -11.29
CA LEU A 106 1.11 16.07 -11.56
C LEU A 106 1.28 16.33 -13.06
N GLY A 107 1.46 15.27 -13.85
CA GLY A 107 1.51 15.37 -15.32
C GLY A 107 0.16 15.65 -15.98
N ARG A 108 -0.94 15.12 -15.40
CA ARG A 108 -2.30 15.25 -15.96
C ARG A 108 -3.03 16.51 -15.53
N ALA A 109 -3.06 16.76 -14.21
CA ALA A 109 -3.94 17.79 -13.63
C ALA A 109 -3.31 19.18 -13.54
N PHE A 110 -1.98 19.31 -13.64
CA PHE A 110 -1.28 20.48 -13.15
C PHE A 110 -0.20 21.00 -14.08
N LYS A 111 -0.54 21.19 -15.37
CA LYS A 111 0.32 22.02 -16.23
C LYS A 111 0.56 23.44 -15.65
N THR A 112 -0.21 23.85 -14.63
CA THR A 112 -0.20 25.22 -14.10
C THR A 112 -0.10 25.37 -12.58
N ALA A 113 -0.23 24.31 -11.77
CA ALA A 113 -0.45 24.46 -10.32
C ALA A 113 0.69 23.99 -9.39
N TYR A 114 1.70 23.28 -9.88
CA TYR A 114 2.85 22.87 -9.07
C TYR A 114 4.18 23.31 -9.72
N PRO A 115 5.11 23.88 -8.93
CA PRO A 115 6.42 24.26 -9.44
C PRO A 115 7.19 23.04 -9.98
N ASP A 116 7.99 23.21 -11.02
CA ASP A 116 8.90 22.18 -11.57
C ASP A 116 9.81 21.55 -10.50
N THR A 117 10.08 22.28 -9.43
CA THR A 117 10.81 21.81 -8.24
C THR A 117 10.14 20.61 -7.56
N GLN A 118 8.80 20.50 -7.57
CA GLN A 118 8.11 19.32 -6.95
C GLN A 118 8.23 18.09 -7.83
N LYS A 119 8.16 18.23 -9.16
CA LYS A 119 8.40 17.11 -10.08
C LYS A 119 9.83 16.60 -9.97
N GLY A 120 10.82 17.48 -9.93
CA GLY A 120 12.23 17.10 -9.73
C GLY A 120 12.45 16.38 -8.40
N ASN A 121 11.81 16.84 -7.34
CA ASN A 121 11.87 16.20 -6.03
C ASN A 121 11.23 14.79 -6.01
N LEU A 122 10.12 14.59 -6.71
CA LEU A 122 9.50 13.24 -6.84
C LEU A 122 10.36 12.32 -7.67
N LEU A 123 10.88 12.80 -8.81
CA LEU A 123 11.72 12.02 -9.70
C LEU A 123 12.96 11.49 -8.97
N ARG A 124 13.64 12.35 -8.21
CA ARG A 124 14.78 11.96 -7.37
C ARG A 124 14.42 10.86 -6.37
N ARG A 125 13.21 10.91 -5.77
CA ARG A 125 12.77 9.87 -4.83
C ARG A 125 12.43 8.55 -5.52
N ILE A 126 11.81 8.61 -6.69
CA ILE A 126 11.59 7.42 -7.53
C ILE A 126 12.93 6.71 -7.81
N GLU A 127 13.98 7.48 -8.17
CA GLU A 127 15.32 6.93 -8.38
C GLU A 127 15.93 6.34 -7.10
N ILE A 128 15.72 6.96 -5.94
CA ILE A 128 16.17 6.44 -4.64
C ILE A 128 15.52 5.10 -4.35
N TYR A 129 14.19 5.00 -4.47
CA TYR A 129 13.45 3.76 -4.20
C TYR A 129 13.81 2.65 -5.19
N LEU A 130 14.01 2.96 -6.46
CA LEU A 130 14.47 1.97 -7.45
C LEU A 130 15.88 1.45 -7.15
N ARG A 131 16.80 2.35 -6.74
CA ARG A 131 18.16 1.94 -6.31
C ARG A 131 18.10 1.08 -5.04
N PHE A 132 17.20 1.39 -4.10
CA PHE A 132 17.02 0.58 -2.90
C PHE A 132 16.53 -0.83 -3.27
N ILE A 133 15.49 -0.94 -4.13
CA ILE A 133 14.98 -2.23 -4.59
C ILE A 133 16.08 -3.04 -5.30
N GLU A 134 16.95 -2.39 -6.08
CA GLU A 134 18.09 -3.04 -6.69
C GLU A 134 19.15 -3.47 -5.66
N PHE A 135 19.42 -2.65 -4.66
CA PHE A 135 20.40 -2.91 -3.61
C PHE A 135 20.06 -4.16 -2.78
N VAL A 136 18.78 -4.37 -2.49
CA VAL A 136 18.32 -5.51 -1.69
C VAL A 136 18.18 -6.82 -2.47
N LEU A 137 18.65 -6.85 -3.70
CA LEU A 137 18.71 -8.06 -4.52
C LEU A 137 20.03 -8.79 -4.31
N ASP A 138 19.94 -10.07 -4.08
CA ASP A 138 21.11 -10.95 -4.09
C ASP A 138 21.47 -11.45 -5.50
N GLU A 139 22.59 -12.15 -5.60
CA GLU A 139 23.10 -12.74 -6.85
C GLU A 139 22.12 -13.77 -7.43
N GLU A 140 21.37 -14.47 -6.59
CA GLU A 140 20.36 -15.45 -6.98
C GLU A 140 19.01 -14.82 -7.37
N SER A 141 18.92 -13.49 -7.35
CA SER A 141 17.73 -12.72 -7.68
C SER A 141 16.58 -12.82 -6.68
N PHE A 142 16.87 -13.13 -5.41
CA PHE A 142 15.93 -12.96 -4.31
C PHE A 142 16.02 -11.56 -3.72
N PHE A 143 14.90 -11.10 -3.17
CA PHE A 143 14.89 -9.87 -2.42
C PHE A 143 15.12 -10.13 -0.93
N HIS A 144 15.89 -9.24 -0.30
CA HIS A 144 15.97 -9.13 1.15
C HIS A 144 15.06 -8.02 1.65
N ASN A 145 14.29 -8.27 2.71
CA ASN A 145 13.36 -7.25 3.18
C ASN A 145 14.00 -6.21 4.11
N TYR A 146 14.91 -6.62 5.00
CA TYR A 146 15.43 -5.75 6.05
C TYR A 146 16.83 -5.26 5.77
N VAL A 147 17.02 -3.94 5.90
CA VAL A 147 18.33 -3.27 5.84
C VAL A 147 18.49 -2.44 7.10
N LYS A 148 19.60 -2.61 7.81
CA LYS A 148 19.92 -1.89 9.04
C LYS A 148 20.22 -0.41 8.78
N SER A 149 20.25 0.38 9.84
CA SER A 149 20.59 1.81 9.79
C SER A 149 21.99 2.09 9.24
N ASP A 150 22.93 1.14 9.38
CA ASP A 150 24.27 1.20 8.78
C ASP A 150 24.29 0.80 7.30
N ARG A 151 23.14 0.52 6.71
CA ARG A 151 22.94 0.10 5.31
C ARG A 151 23.46 -1.28 4.99
N THR A 152 23.60 -2.16 5.97
CA THR A 152 23.87 -3.57 5.76
C THR A 152 22.59 -4.38 5.72
N ILE A 153 22.55 -5.42 4.87
CA ILE A 153 21.39 -6.35 4.81
C ILE A 153 21.31 -7.14 6.12
N ASP A 154 20.14 -7.17 6.76
CA ASP A 154 19.89 -8.01 7.92
C ASP A 154 19.54 -9.45 7.49
N SER A 155 20.58 -10.25 7.22
CA SER A 155 20.39 -11.64 6.81
C SER A 155 19.85 -12.55 7.93
N ALA A 156 19.98 -12.15 9.18
CA ALA A 156 19.46 -12.93 10.31
C ALA A 156 17.92 -12.85 10.38
N LEU A 157 17.35 -11.67 10.19
CA LEU A 157 15.91 -11.49 10.04
C LEU A 157 15.41 -12.10 8.74
N SER A 158 16.15 -11.92 7.63
CA SER A 158 15.78 -12.43 6.30
C SER A 158 15.64 -13.96 6.24
N LYS A 159 16.21 -14.72 7.16
CA LYS A 159 16.08 -16.18 7.24
C LYS A 159 14.91 -16.65 8.12
N LYS A 160 14.36 -15.80 8.96
CA LYS A 160 13.33 -16.17 9.97
C LYS A 160 11.90 -16.00 9.51
N GLU A 161 11.66 -15.15 8.54
CA GLU A 161 10.33 -14.73 8.14
C GLU A 161 10.06 -15.01 6.67
N ASN A 162 8.81 -15.32 6.34
CA ASN A 162 8.35 -15.37 4.95
C ASN A 162 8.10 -13.93 4.47
N PHE A 163 8.87 -13.48 3.46
CA PHE A 163 8.78 -12.13 2.91
C PHE A 163 7.99 -12.06 1.61
N ASP A 164 7.18 -13.04 1.33
CA ASP A 164 6.39 -13.07 0.10
C ASP A 164 5.64 -11.77 -0.14
N ASP A 165 5.04 -11.20 0.91
CA ASP A 165 4.27 -9.94 0.78
C ASP A 165 5.17 -8.77 0.33
N ALA A 166 6.37 -8.65 0.88
CA ALA A 166 7.34 -7.64 0.45
C ALA A 166 7.77 -7.88 -1.01
N ASN A 167 7.98 -9.16 -1.39
CA ASN A 167 8.30 -9.56 -2.76
C ASN A 167 7.16 -9.17 -3.72
N GLY A 168 5.92 -9.53 -3.38
CA GLY A 168 4.74 -9.19 -4.18
C GLY A 168 4.58 -7.68 -4.37
N ARG A 169 4.80 -6.88 -3.33
CA ARG A 169 4.77 -5.41 -3.41
C ARG A 169 5.91 -4.84 -4.24
N ALA A 170 7.12 -5.40 -4.15
CA ALA A 170 8.24 -4.98 -5.00
C ALA A 170 7.97 -5.25 -6.48
N LEU A 171 7.42 -6.43 -6.83
CA LEU A 171 7.01 -6.76 -8.18
C LEU A 171 5.92 -5.81 -8.70
N TRP A 172 4.93 -5.50 -7.88
CA TRP A 172 3.92 -4.50 -8.20
C TRP A 172 4.51 -3.11 -8.42
N ALA A 173 5.41 -2.66 -7.55
CA ALA A 173 6.07 -1.36 -7.66
C ALA A 173 6.91 -1.24 -8.94
N LEU A 174 7.68 -2.27 -9.27
CA LEU A 174 8.46 -2.32 -10.52
C LEU A 174 7.55 -2.29 -11.75
N ALA A 175 6.43 -3.02 -11.72
CA ALA A 175 5.46 -3.01 -12.82
C ALA A 175 4.80 -1.63 -13.00
N VAL A 176 4.42 -0.96 -11.91
CA VAL A 176 3.89 0.41 -11.95
C VAL A 176 4.89 1.39 -12.55
N ALA A 177 6.16 1.33 -12.12
CA ALA A 177 7.20 2.20 -12.64
C ALA A 177 7.50 1.92 -14.12
N ALA A 178 7.58 0.65 -14.52
CA ALA A 178 7.82 0.25 -15.91
C ALA A 178 6.69 0.66 -16.87
N ALA A 179 5.43 0.60 -16.41
CA ALA A 179 4.25 0.92 -17.22
C ALA A 179 3.87 2.41 -17.23
N SER A 180 4.55 3.26 -16.47
CA SER A 180 4.20 4.68 -16.32
C SER A 180 4.69 5.52 -17.49
N ASP A 181 3.79 5.97 -18.38
CA ASP A 181 4.13 6.83 -19.54
C ASP A 181 4.68 8.20 -19.14
N PHE A 182 4.45 8.65 -17.91
CA PHE A 182 4.89 9.96 -17.43
C PHE A 182 6.34 9.96 -16.95
N LEU A 183 6.91 8.79 -16.65
CA LEU A 183 8.28 8.67 -16.19
C LEU A 183 9.28 8.71 -17.37
N PRO A 184 10.48 9.23 -17.15
CA PRO A 184 11.58 9.14 -18.11
C PRO A 184 11.83 7.69 -18.53
N GLU A 185 12.19 7.51 -19.79
CA GLU A 185 12.44 6.18 -20.36
C GLU A 185 13.52 5.41 -19.61
N SER A 186 14.58 6.09 -19.15
CA SER A 186 15.65 5.47 -18.36
C SER A 186 15.14 4.82 -17.08
N ILE A 187 14.19 5.45 -16.38
CA ILE A 187 13.57 4.92 -15.16
C ILE A 187 12.67 3.73 -15.48
N ARG A 188 11.85 3.84 -16.53
CA ARG A 188 10.98 2.74 -16.97
C ARG A 188 11.78 1.51 -17.38
N ASN A 189 12.84 1.71 -18.17
CA ASN A 189 13.73 0.63 -18.61
C ASN A 189 14.48 -0.01 -17.43
N LYS A 190 14.92 0.78 -16.44
CA LYS A 190 15.51 0.28 -15.21
C LYS A 190 14.53 -0.61 -14.44
N ALA A 191 13.32 -0.13 -14.20
CA ALA A 191 12.27 -0.89 -13.52
C ALA A 191 11.93 -2.19 -14.26
N LEU A 192 11.79 -2.12 -15.60
CA LEU A 192 11.55 -3.29 -16.43
C LEU A 192 12.70 -4.31 -16.37
N SER A 193 13.94 -3.85 -16.43
CA SER A 193 15.13 -4.73 -16.30
C SER A 193 15.18 -5.45 -14.96
N LEU A 194 14.82 -4.74 -13.86
CA LEU A 194 14.70 -5.36 -12.55
C LEU A 194 13.58 -6.39 -12.48
N LEU A 195 12.43 -6.12 -13.10
CA LEU A 195 11.28 -7.02 -13.13
C LEU A 195 11.57 -8.30 -13.96
N LYS A 196 12.16 -8.14 -15.15
CA LYS A 196 12.48 -9.25 -16.05
C LYS A 196 13.22 -10.39 -15.36
N LYS A 197 14.26 -10.08 -14.61
CA LYS A 197 15.08 -11.06 -13.87
C LYS A 197 14.28 -11.83 -12.78
N ARG A 198 13.05 -11.40 -12.44
CA ARG A 198 12.24 -11.94 -11.33
C ARG A 198 11.02 -12.74 -11.78
N ILE A 199 10.55 -12.56 -12.99
CA ILE A 199 9.37 -13.28 -13.49
C ILE A 199 9.55 -14.79 -13.35
N GLU A 200 10.74 -15.32 -13.64
CA GLU A 200 11.06 -16.75 -13.45
C GLU A 200 11.14 -17.15 -11.98
N LYS A 201 11.71 -16.29 -11.15
CA LYS A 201 11.96 -16.59 -9.74
C LYS A 201 10.66 -16.63 -8.95
N TYR A 202 9.72 -15.73 -9.26
CA TYR A 202 8.45 -15.60 -8.58
C TYR A 202 7.28 -16.16 -9.42
N LYS A 203 7.48 -17.34 -10.03
CA LYS A 203 6.41 -18.06 -10.76
C LYS A 203 5.24 -18.41 -9.86
N MET A 204 5.51 -18.66 -8.57
CA MET A 204 4.50 -18.94 -7.56
C MET A 204 4.89 -18.21 -6.28
N LEU A 205 3.96 -17.44 -5.75
CA LEU A 205 4.03 -16.80 -4.45
C LEU A 205 3.10 -17.55 -3.51
N GLU A 206 3.57 -17.93 -2.32
CA GLU A 206 2.78 -18.75 -1.39
C GLU A 206 1.71 -17.91 -0.68
N SER A 207 2.06 -16.70 -0.25
CA SER A 207 1.11 -15.78 0.35
C SER A 207 0.04 -15.34 -0.65
N PRO A 208 -1.26 -15.47 -0.34
CA PRO A 208 -2.32 -14.98 -1.22
C PRO A 208 -2.24 -13.46 -1.43
N ARG A 209 -1.76 -12.70 -0.43
CA ARG A 209 -1.57 -11.24 -0.55
C ARG A 209 -0.43 -10.90 -1.48
N ALA A 210 0.69 -11.64 -1.40
CA ALA A 210 1.80 -11.48 -2.33
C ALA A 210 1.37 -11.73 -3.77
N ALA A 211 0.64 -12.82 -4.02
CA ALA A 211 0.07 -13.13 -5.32
C ALA A 211 -0.85 -11.99 -5.80
N ALA A 212 -1.72 -11.48 -4.93
CA ALA A 212 -2.62 -10.38 -5.27
C ALA A 212 -1.88 -9.08 -5.61
N PHE A 213 -0.83 -8.70 -4.88
CA PHE A 213 0.02 -7.55 -5.23
C PHE A 213 0.67 -7.73 -6.61
N TYR A 214 1.18 -8.92 -6.88
CA TYR A 214 1.79 -9.20 -8.18
C TYR A 214 0.77 -9.18 -9.32
N ILE A 215 -0.42 -9.77 -9.15
CA ILE A 215 -1.55 -9.68 -10.10
C ILE A 215 -1.87 -8.22 -10.43
N LYS A 216 -1.95 -7.34 -9.43
CA LYS A 216 -2.16 -5.90 -9.65
C LYS A 216 -1.07 -5.28 -10.53
N GLY A 217 0.19 -5.61 -10.27
CA GLY A 217 1.32 -5.19 -11.09
C GLY A 217 1.22 -5.69 -12.53
N LEU A 218 0.98 -6.99 -12.71
CA LEU A 218 0.81 -7.60 -14.04
C LEU A 218 -0.37 -7.01 -14.80
N SER A 219 -1.51 -6.75 -14.13
CA SER A 219 -2.69 -6.14 -14.75
C SER A 219 -2.42 -4.72 -15.28
N ILE A 220 -1.53 -3.97 -14.62
CA ILE A 220 -1.09 -2.65 -15.10
C ILE A 220 -0.13 -2.81 -16.28
N LEU A 221 0.83 -3.72 -16.17
CA LEU A 221 1.88 -3.93 -17.15
C LEU A 221 1.32 -4.46 -18.49
N LEU A 222 0.36 -5.38 -18.43
CA LEU A 222 -0.31 -5.98 -19.60
C LEU A 222 -1.04 -4.97 -20.49
N LYS A 223 -1.34 -3.78 -19.99
CA LYS A 223 -1.86 -2.68 -20.82
C LYS A 223 -0.82 -2.12 -21.80
N LYS A 224 0.46 -2.46 -21.62
CA LYS A 224 1.61 -1.93 -22.36
C LYS A 224 2.48 -3.02 -22.96
N ILE A 225 2.70 -4.09 -22.25
CA ILE A 225 3.65 -5.16 -22.59
C ILE A 225 2.95 -6.49 -22.34
N THR A 226 2.87 -7.32 -23.34
CA THR A 226 2.22 -8.64 -23.26
C THR A 226 3.21 -9.77 -23.02
N GLU A 227 4.48 -9.56 -23.37
CA GLU A 227 5.53 -10.57 -23.29
C GLU A 227 6.85 -9.95 -22.77
N ILE A 228 7.58 -10.71 -21.98
CA ILE A 228 8.94 -10.39 -21.51
C ILE A 228 9.81 -11.62 -21.68
N ASP A 229 10.88 -11.49 -22.48
CA ASP A 229 11.90 -12.54 -22.73
C ASP A 229 11.25 -13.89 -23.12
N GLY A 230 10.28 -13.85 -24.04
CA GLY A 230 9.57 -15.04 -24.56
C GLY A 230 8.48 -15.58 -23.62
N LYS A 231 8.13 -14.86 -22.54
CA LYS A 231 7.10 -15.26 -21.57
C LYS A 231 5.87 -14.41 -21.70
N ASP A 232 4.75 -15.06 -21.91
CA ASP A 232 3.44 -14.45 -21.89
C ASP A 232 3.07 -14.03 -20.46
N LEU A 233 3.01 -12.72 -20.22
CA LEU A 233 2.65 -12.14 -18.92
C LEU A 233 1.19 -12.45 -18.54
N ARG A 234 0.32 -12.68 -19.50
CA ARG A 234 -1.06 -13.08 -19.24
C ARG A 234 -1.11 -14.47 -18.62
N GLN A 235 -0.27 -15.40 -19.10
CA GLN A 235 -0.19 -16.74 -18.49
C GLN A 235 0.35 -16.69 -17.07
N VAL A 236 1.33 -15.83 -16.79
CA VAL A 236 1.82 -15.59 -15.41
C VAL A 236 0.69 -15.04 -14.53
N LEU A 237 -0.08 -14.07 -15.03
CA LEU A 237 -1.24 -13.53 -14.31
C LEU A 237 -2.27 -14.63 -14.00
N ILE A 238 -2.64 -15.43 -14.99
CA ILE A 238 -3.61 -16.53 -14.86
C ILE A 238 -3.16 -17.51 -13.78
N THR A 239 -1.90 -17.91 -13.77
CA THR A 239 -1.35 -18.84 -12.77
C THR A 239 -1.60 -18.35 -11.32
N HIS A 240 -1.37 -17.05 -11.05
CA HIS A 240 -1.61 -16.48 -9.73
C HIS A 240 -3.10 -16.31 -9.42
N CYS A 241 -3.93 -15.98 -10.42
CA CYS A 241 -5.38 -15.89 -10.25
C CYS A 241 -6.00 -17.25 -9.93
N ASP A 242 -5.62 -18.30 -10.67
CA ASP A 242 -6.11 -19.66 -10.43
C ASP A 242 -5.73 -20.18 -9.03
N ARG A 243 -4.57 -19.77 -8.51
CA ARG A 243 -4.21 -20.04 -7.13
C ARG A 243 -5.19 -19.37 -6.15
N LEU A 244 -5.52 -18.09 -6.34
CA LEU A 244 -6.51 -17.42 -5.48
C LEU A 244 -7.88 -18.09 -5.58
N VAL A 245 -8.32 -18.46 -6.78
CA VAL A 245 -9.57 -19.20 -7.00
C VAL A 245 -9.54 -20.55 -6.28
N SER A 246 -8.42 -21.28 -6.34
CA SER A 246 -8.26 -22.56 -5.65
C SER A 246 -8.33 -22.40 -4.14
N LEU A 247 -7.73 -21.37 -3.56
CA LEU A 247 -7.83 -21.05 -2.12
C LEU A 247 -9.28 -20.74 -1.74
N TYR A 248 -9.96 -19.91 -2.51
CA TYR A 248 -11.38 -19.61 -2.29
C TYR A 248 -12.23 -20.89 -2.29
N ARG A 249 -12.10 -21.74 -3.31
CA ARG A 249 -12.84 -23.00 -3.42
C ARG A 249 -12.58 -23.97 -2.26
N ALA A 250 -11.36 -23.97 -1.72
CA ALA A 250 -10.96 -24.83 -0.62
C ALA A 250 -11.52 -24.39 0.75
N VAL A 251 -11.73 -23.08 0.93
CA VAL A 251 -12.05 -22.52 2.26
C VAL A 251 -13.47 -21.98 2.34
N SER A 252 -14.02 -21.45 1.23
CA SER A 252 -15.33 -20.79 1.23
C SER A 252 -16.47 -21.72 1.61
N SER A 253 -17.52 -21.14 2.21
CA SER A 253 -18.79 -21.79 2.52
C SER A 253 -19.92 -20.78 2.28
N GLU A 254 -21.18 -21.17 2.46
CA GLU A 254 -22.33 -20.27 2.32
C GLU A 254 -22.22 -19.04 3.23
N GLU A 255 -21.75 -19.24 4.46
CA GLU A 255 -21.62 -18.19 5.47
C GLU A 255 -20.25 -17.50 5.47
N TRP A 256 -19.24 -18.08 4.81
CA TRP A 256 -17.87 -17.60 4.81
C TRP A 256 -17.33 -17.50 3.37
N GLN A 257 -17.53 -16.38 2.72
CA GLN A 257 -17.13 -16.15 1.33
C GLN A 257 -15.72 -15.53 1.24
N TRP A 258 -14.70 -16.31 1.71
CA TRP A 258 -13.33 -15.81 1.81
C TRP A 258 -12.29 -16.84 1.40
N PHE A 259 -11.06 -16.39 1.14
CA PHE A 259 -9.92 -17.19 0.66
C PHE A 259 -9.19 -17.95 1.77
N GLU A 260 -9.32 -17.51 3.02
CA GLU A 260 -8.62 -18.02 4.21
C GLU A 260 -9.61 -18.23 5.34
N ASN A 261 -9.22 -19.01 6.37
CA ASN A 261 -10.07 -19.21 7.55
C ASN A 261 -10.12 -18.01 8.50
N TYR A 262 -9.58 -16.86 8.07
CA TYR A 262 -9.51 -15.64 8.87
C TYR A 262 -9.41 -14.40 7.97
N LEU A 263 -9.84 -13.26 8.50
CA LEU A 263 -9.56 -11.93 7.96
C LEU A 263 -8.42 -11.32 8.77
N THR A 264 -7.44 -10.72 8.09
CA THR A 264 -6.26 -10.10 8.72
C THR A 264 -6.06 -8.66 8.23
N TYR A 265 -4.87 -8.32 7.74
CA TYR A 265 -4.54 -7.04 7.12
C TYR A 265 -4.69 -7.10 5.58
N CYS A 266 -4.77 -5.94 4.95
CA CYS A 266 -4.84 -5.81 3.48
C CYS A 266 -5.87 -6.73 2.80
N ASN A 267 -6.98 -7.02 3.46
CA ASN A 267 -7.95 -7.98 2.96
C ASN A 267 -8.48 -7.61 1.57
N ALA A 268 -8.78 -6.33 1.34
CA ALA A 268 -9.36 -5.87 0.06
C ALA A 268 -8.46 -6.10 -1.16
N VAL A 269 -7.16 -6.36 -1.00
CA VAL A 269 -6.26 -6.59 -2.14
C VAL A 269 -6.58 -7.89 -2.88
N LEU A 270 -7.15 -8.91 -2.18
CA LEU A 270 -7.49 -10.20 -2.75
C LEU A 270 -8.64 -10.08 -3.77
N PRO A 271 -9.83 -9.57 -3.40
CA PRO A 271 -10.91 -9.32 -4.36
C PRO A 271 -10.50 -8.31 -5.44
N GLU A 272 -9.79 -7.23 -5.11
CA GLU A 272 -9.31 -6.24 -6.07
C GLU A 272 -8.46 -6.87 -7.17
N ALA A 273 -7.55 -7.78 -6.82
CA ALA A 273 -6.69 -8.46 -7.77
C ALA A 273 -7.50 -9.29 -8.79
N LEU A 274 -8.50 -10.04 -8.34
CA LEU A 274 -9.36 -10.82 -9.22
C LEU A 274 -10.23 -9.94 -10.12
N ILE A 275 -10.82 -8.87 -9.59
CA ILE A 275 -11.60 -7.91 -10.38
C ILE A 275 -10.74 -7.25 -11.46
N LEU A 276 -9.50 -6.85 -11.13
CA LEU A 276 -8.58 -6.26 -12.09
C LEU A 276 -8.15 -7.26 -13.17
N SER A 277 -7.94 -8.52 -12.80
CA SER A 277 -7.51 -9.56 -13.74
C SER A 277 -8.60 -9.91 -14.78
N TYR A 278 -9.87 -9.78 -14.42
CA TYR A 278 -10.98 -9.91 -15.37
C TYR A 278 -10.79 -9.01 -16.60
N SER A 279 -10.38 -7.76 -16.40
CA SER A 279 -10.15 -6.82 -17.51
C SER A 279 -9.03 -7.26 -18.48
N GLN A 280 -8.14 -8.15 -18.05
CA GLN A 280 -7.03 -8.66 -18.85
C GLN A 280 -7.30 -10.03 -19.47
N THR A 281 -8.18 -10.83 -18.85
CA THR A 281 -8.41 -12.23 -19.22
C THR A 281 -9.80 -12.50 -19.81
N GLY A 282 -10.79 -11.68 -19.47
CA GLY A 282 -12.20 -11.94 -19.77
C GLY A 282 -12.81 -13.11 -18.98
N ASN A 283 -12.10 -13.66 -17.97
CA ASN A 283 -12.59 -14.79 -17.19
C ASN A 283 -13.63 -14.34 -16.16
N ASN A 284 -14.91 -14.64 -16.40
CA ASN A 284 -16.02 -14.27 -15.55
C ASN A 284 -15.90 -14.83 -14.12
N GLU A 285 -15.29 -16.01 -13.93
CA GLU A 285 -15.11 -16.59 -12.60
C GLU A 285 -14.27 -15.68 -11.68
N TYR A 286 -13.23 -15.02 -12.22
CA TYR A 286 -12.43 -14.08 -11.44
C TYR A 286 -13.26 -12.87 -11.00
N LEU A 287 -14.13 -12.36 -11.88
CA LEU A 287 -15.03 -11.25 -11.52
C LEU A 287 -16.04 -11.68 -10.46
N ASP A 288 -16.68 -12.84 -10.63
CA ASP A 288 -17.72 -13.33 -9.74
C ASP A 288 -17.17 -13.59 -8.34
N ILE A 289 -16.01 -14.26 -8.22
CA ILE A 289 -15.35 -14.50 -6.93
C ILE A 289 -14.87 -13.18 -6.33
N GLY A 290 -14.31 -12.30 -7.15
CA GLY A 290 -13.85 -10.98 -6.70
C GLY A 290 -14.99 -10.15 -6.10
N ILE A 291 -16.15 -10.10 -6.73
CA ILE A 291 -17.33 -9.38 -6.23
C ILE A 291 -17.87 -10.06 -4.96
N LYS A 292 -18.08 -11.37 -4.96
CA LYS A 292 -18.59 -12.11 -3.79
C LYS A 292 -17.72 -11.89 -2.55
N THR A 293 -16.42 -11.98 -2.71
CA THR A 293 -15.47 -11.81 -1.60
C THR A 293 -15.37 -10.35 -1.15
N LEU A 294 -15.53 -9.39 -2.06
CA LEU A 294 -15.60 -7.97 -1.71
C LEU A 294 -16.88 -7.65 -0.92
N ASP A 295 -18.04 -8.15 -1.36
CA ASP A 295 -19.32 -7.96 -0.67
C ASP A 295 -19.27 -8.61 0.73
N PHE A 296 -18.70 -9.81 0.83
CA PHE A 296 -18.46 -10.44 2.13
C PHE A 296 -17.57 -9.56 3.02
N LEU A 297 -16.45 -9.07 2.52
CA LEU A 297 -15.55 -8.20 3.30
C LEU A 297 -16.27 -6.92 3.76
N ILE A 298 -17.09 -6.30 2.90
CA ILE A 298 -17.89 -5.14 3.25
C ILE A 298 -18.85 -5.48 4.38
N SER A 299 -19.55 -6.62 4.31
CA SER A 299 -20.47 -7.06 5.37
C SER A 299 -19.78 -7.27 6.72
N GLN A 300 -18.50 -7.65 6.72
CA GLN A 300 -17.71 -7.89 7.94
C GLN A 300 -17.04 -6.60 8.49
N THR A 301 -16.91 -5.57 7.68
CA THR A 301 -16.10 -4.37 8.03
C THR A 301 -16.91 -3.07 8.06
N PHE A 302 -18.20 -3.09 7.74
CA PHE A 302 -19.06 -1.91 7.85
C PHE A 302 -20.17 -2.15 8.87
N VAL A 303 -20.21 -1.32 9.91
CA VAL A 303 -21.26 -1.31 10.93
C VAL A 303 -22.00 0.02 10.86
N ASN A 304 -23.29 -0.01 10.58
CA ASN A 304 -24.14 1.20 10.44
C ASN A 304 -23.55 2.22 9.44
N GLY A 305 -22.96 1.75 8.33
CA GLY A 305 -22.34 2.61 7.31
C GLY A 305 -20.96 3.18 7.69
N ILE A 306 -20.42 2.79 8.84
CA ILE A 306 -19.09 3.21 9.32
C ILE A 306 -18.11 2.06 9.12
N TYR A 307 -16.97 2.34 8.50
CA TYR A 307 -15.91 1.35 8.33
C TYR A 307 -15.23 1.02 9.67
N ALA A 308 -15.29 -0.25 10.05
CA ALA A 308 -14.66 -0.83 11.21
C ALA A 308 -13.62 -1.87 10.76
N PRO A 309 -12.33 -1.50 10.64
CA PRO A 309 -11.30 -2.42 10.16
C PRO A 309 -11.09 -3.57 11.15
N ILE A 310 -10.71 -4.73 10.59
CA ILE A 310 -10.32 -5.88 11.40
C ILE A 310 -9.09 -5.51 12.23
N GLY A 311 -9.19 -5.68 13.55
CA GLY A 311 -8.10 -5.42 14.48
C GLY A 311 -6.98 -6.46 14.38
N GLN A 312 -5.75 -6.03 14.71
CA GLN A 312 -4.59 -6.93 14.70
C GLN A 312 -4.59 -7.88 15.90
N ASP A 313 -5.21 -7.49 17.01
CA ASP A 313 -5.34 -8.31 18.20
C ASP A 313 -6.51 -9.28 18.02
N GLY A 314 -6.15 -10.55 17.79
CA GLY A 314 -7.12 -11.64 17.66
C GLY A 314 -7.82 -11.75 16.32
N TRP A 315 -7.30 -11.23 15.20
CA TRP A 315 -7.90 -11.36 13.85
C TRP A 315 -9.38 -11.88 13.82
N HIS A 316 -10.11 -11.73 12.76
CA HIS A 316 -11.47 -12.26 12.65
C HIS A 316 -11.44 -13.65 12.01
N HIS A 317 -11.77 -14.69 12.77
CA HIS A 317 -11.74 -16.09 12.34
C HIS A 317 -13.10 -16.61 11.87
N LYS A 318 -13.08 -17.61 10.96
CA LYS A 318 -14.27 -18.29 10.43
C LYS A 318 -15.10 -18.97 11.52
N THR A 319 -14.45 -19.41 12.59
CA THR A 319 -15.10 -20.15 13.71
C THR A 319 -15.41 -19.27 14.91
N GLY A 320 -15.27 -17.96 14.81
CA GLY A 320 -15.56 -16.98 15.87
C GLY A 320 -14.39 -16.73 16.80
#